data_fd77ac48549e34345db954974970214a
#
_entry.id   fd77ac48549e34345db954974970214a
#
_cell.length_a   1.000
_cell.length_b   1.000
_cell.length_c   1.000
_cell.angle_alpha   90.00
_cell.angle_beta   90.00
_cell.angle_gamma   90.00
#
_symmetry.space_group_name_H-M   'P 1'
#
loop_
_entity.id
_entity.type
_entity.pdbx_description
1 polymer ?
#
loop_
_entity_poly.entity_id
_entity_poly.type
_entity_poly.pdbx_seq_one_letter_code
_entity_poly.pdbx_strand_id
1 'polypeptide(L)'
;KPQTTRNRILGIKNLPLAQIIFLDTPGIHKPPKLMNKLMVKTAMQATSGMDVIIFLTQVQKKVHPQDIFILKSLGRAKCPVLLAINKCDLLPKHPEIEIDNFTERYQSLMDFHQTFHISALENRNVDALLESVVGLLPEGPMYYPQDTVTDLPEEFILAEMVREKLTMLTQQ
;
A
#
# COMPACT_ATOMS: atom_id res chain seq x y z
N LYS A 1 10.21 -4.34 -9.17
CA LYS A 1 11.48 -3.58 -9.09
C LYS A 1 11.86 -3.38 -7.64
N PRO A 2 13.10 -3.69 -7.22
CA PRO A 2 13.57 -3.35 -5.90
C PRO A 2 13.91 -1.84 -5.86
N GLN A 3 13.44 -1.14 -4.81
CA GLN A 3 13.80 0.23 -4.45
C GLN A 3 13.16 1.36 -5.28
N THR A 4 11.86 1.46 -5.27
CA THR A 4 11.19 2.64 -5.86
C THR A 4 11.15 3.81 -4.87
N THR A 5 11.06 3.57 -3.57
CA THR A 5 10.88 4.64 -2.57
C THR A 5 12.04 4.62 -1.57
N ARG A 6 12.88 5.66 -1.59
CA ARG A 6 13.99 5.85 -0.63
C ARG A 6 13.66 6.83 0.49
N ASN A 7 12.73 7.75 0.25
CA ASN A 7 12.24 8.74 1.18
C ASN A 7 10.75 8.49 1.48
N ARG A 8 10.26 8.97 2.61
CA ARG A 8 8.83 8.97 2.91
C ARG A 8 8.15 9.90 1.89
N ILE A 9 7.33 9.34 1.03
CA ILE A 9 6.56 10.10 0.04
C ILE A 9 5.17 10.33 0.63
N LEU A 10 4.73 11.58 0.60
CA LEU A 10 3.39 11.97 0.97
C LEU A 10 2.62 12.23 -0.34
N GLY A 11 1.56 11.47 -0.55
CA GLY A 11 0.62 11.66 -1.64
C GLY A 11 -0.70 12.17 -1.10
N ILE A 12 -1.26 13.19 -1.73
CA ILE A 12 -2.52 13.80 -1.31
C ILE A 12 -3.56 13.57 -2.40
N LYS A 13 -4.66 12.94 -2.02
CA LYS A 13 -5.84 12.77 -2.88
C LYS A 13 -6.96 13.65 -2.36
N ASN A 14 -7.28 14.70 -3.10
CA ASN A 14 -8.43 15.54 -2.81
C ASN A 14 -9.69 14.97 -3.47
N LEU A 15 -10.73 14.85 -2.70
CA LEU A 15 -12.07 14.42 -3.09
C LEU A 15 -13.08 15.52 -2.69
N PRO A 16 -14.29 15.55 -3.24
CA PRO A 16 -15.27 16.59 -2.92
C PRO A 16 -15.58 16.76 -1.43
N LEU A 17 -15.57 15.62 -0.68
CA LEU A 17 -15.94 15.59 0.74
C LEU A 17 -14.84 15.04 1.65
N ALA A 18 -13.65 14.76 1.12
CA ALA A 18 -12.56 14.18 1.90
C ALA A 18 -11.19 14.54 1.33
N GLN A 19 -10.18 14.54 2.18
CA GLN A 19 -8.77 14.60 1.78
C GLN A 19 -8.06 13.39 2.36
N ILE A 20 -7.52 12.54 1.47
CA ILE A 20 -6.74 11.37 1.88
C ILE A 20 -5.27 11.73 1.77
N ILE A 21 -4.54 11.56 2.87
CA ILE A 21 -3.09 11.77 2.93
C ILE A 21 -2.44 10.39 2.99
N PHE A 22 -1.86 9.96 1.88
CA PHE A 22 -1.14 8.71 1.79
C PHE A 22 0.29 8.89 2.27
N LEU A 23 0.69 8.05 3.19
CA LEU A 23 2.08 7.94 3.63
C LEU A 23 2.66 6.66 3.05
N ASP A 24 3.41 6.79 1.95
CA ASP A 24 4.12 5.65 1.39
C ASP A 24 5.28 5.25 2.29
N THR A 25 5.31 3.99 2.64
CA THR A 25 6.42 3.42 3.41
C THR A 25 7.41 2.79 2.44
N PRO A 26 8.72 3.14 2.53
CA PRO A 26 9.72 2.51 1.68
C PRO A 26 9.62 1.00 1.74
N GLY A 27 9.44 0.35 0.59
CA GLY A 27 9.36 -1.10 0.47
C GLY A 27 10.56 -1.76 1.17
N ILE A 28 10.28 -2.68 2.08
CA ILE A 28 11.29 -3.24 2.97
C ILE A 28 12.04 -4.36 2.23
N HIS A 29 13.06 -3.98 1.47
CA HIS A 29 13.97 -4.88 0.77
C HIS A 29 15.36 -4.89 1.41
N LYS A 30 15.47 -5.26 2.70
CA LYS A 30 16.77 -5.41 3.37
C LYS A 30 17.05 -6.88 3.72
N PRO A 31 18.34 -7.30 3.79
CA PRO A 31 18.67 -8.69 4.09
C PRO A 31 18.10 -9.15 5.45
N PRO A 32 17.75 -10.43 5.59
CA PRO A 32 16.88 -10.95 6.66
C PRO A 32 17.32 -10.66 8.12
N LYS A 33 18.59 -10.53 8.39
CA LYS A 33 19.11 -10.39 9.77
C LYS A 33 19.02 -8.98 10.38
N LEU A 34 19.07 -7.93 9.56
CA LEU A 34 18.89 -6.52 10.01
C LEU A 34 17.43 -6.05 9.91
N MET A 35 16.63 -6.80 9.20
CA MET A 35 15.25 -6.48 8.83
C MET A 35 14.30 -6.49 10.02
N ASN A 36 14.42 -7.45 10.91
CA ASN A 36 13.43 -7.67 11.98
C ASN A 36 13.27 -6.49 12.94
N LYS A 37 14.34 -5.81 13.35
CA LYS A 37 14.26 -4.67 14.29
C LYS A 37 13.80 -3.38 13.61
N LEU A 38 14.29 -3.13 12.37
CA LEU A 38 13.90 -1.90 11.64
C LEU A 38 12.45 -1.97 11.14
N MET A 39 11.99 -3.14 10.69
CA MET A 39 10.62 -3.35 10.22
C MET A 39 9.60 -3.21 11.34
N VAL A 40 9.87 -3.78 12.51
CA VAL A 40 9.01 -3.58 13.69
C VAL A 40 8.94 -2.10 14.06
N LYS A 41 10.09 -1.42 14.07
CA LYS A 41 10.13 0.01 14.40
C LYS A 41 9.40 0.85 13.35
N THR A 42 9.57 0.56 12.06
CA THR A 42 8.87 1.27 10.97
C THR A 42 7.37 0.95 10.95
N ALA A 43 6.99 -0.31 11.14
CA ALA A 43 5.59 -0.69 11.26
C ALA A 43 4.94 -0.06 12.51
N MET A 44 5.60 -0.09 13.67
CA MET A 44 5.08 0.54 14.88
C MET A 44 5.04 2.08 14.79
N GLN A 45 5.99 2.70 14.09
CA GLN A 45 5.96 4.15 13.84
C GLN A 45 4.90 4.53 12.81
N ALA A 46 4.67 3.66 11.81
CA ALA A 46 3.62 3.87 10.81
C ALA A 46 2.20 3.68 11.40
N THR A 47 2.05 2.87 12.46
CA THR A 47 0.74 2.66 13.11
C THR A 47 0.35 3.76 14.10
N SER A 48 1.30 4.59 14.54
CA SER A 48 1.02 5.68 15.47
C SER A 48 0.54 6.91 14.70
N GLY A 49 -0.72 7.27 14.87
CA GLY A 49 -1.32 8.45 14.24
C GLY A 49 -1.83 8.22 12.81
N MET A 50 -2.05 6.96 12.41
CA MET A 50 -2.77 6.62 11.18
C MET A 50 -4.24 6.36 11.49
N ASP A 51 -5.12 6.87 10.64
CA ASP A 51 -6.56 6.60 10.73
C ASP A 51 -6.91 5.25 10.09
N VAL A 52 -6.22 4.89 9.00
CA VAL A 52 -6.41 3.64 8.25
C VAL A 52 -5.06 3.12 7.77
N ILE A 53 -4.89 1.81 7.75
CA ILE A 53 -3.73 1.15 7.14
C ILE A 53 -4.20 0.30 5.97
N ILE A 54 -3.56 0.47 4.82
CA ILE A 54 -3.74 -0.42 3.67
C ILE A 54 -2.53 -1.36 3.61
N PHE A 55 -2.75 -2.64 3.89
CA PHE A 55 -1.75 -3.66 3.65
C PHE A 55 -1.85 -4.13 2.19
N LEU A 56 -0.88 -3.71 1.39
CA LEU A 56 -0.83 -4.00 -0.04
C LEU A 56 0.07 -5.19 -0.32
N THR A 57 -0.49 -6.23 -0.91
CA THR A 57 0.25 -7.39 -1.43
C THR A 57 -0.13 -7.65 -2.89
N GLN A 58 0.45 -8.66 -3.51
CA GLN A 58 0.13 -9.05 -4.89
C GLN A 58 -0.22 -10.53 -4.96
N VAL A 59 -0.98 -10.92 -5.98
CA VAL A 59 -1.29 -12.32 -6.25
C VAL A 59 -0.02 -13.14 -6.43
N GLN A 60 0.07 -14.26 -5.71
CA GLN A 60 1.20 -15.19 -5.76
C GLN A 60 0.79 -16.57 -5.19
N LYS A 61 1.58 -17.60 -5.46
CA LYS A 61 1.26 -18.99 -5.02
C LYS A 61 1.27 -19.19 -3.50
N LYS A 62 2.08 -18.41 -2.77
CA LYS A 62 2.25 -18.52 -1.32
C LYS A 62 2.37 -17.16 -0.68
N VAL A 63 1.94 -17.05 0.58
CA VAL A 63 2.18 -15.86 1.39
C VAL A 63 3.67 -15.64 1.57
N HIS A 64 4.14 -14.42 1.32
CA HIS A 64 5.55 -14.10 1.46
C HIS A 64 5.95 -14.09 2.95
N PRO A 65 7.09 -14.65 3.35
CA PRO A 65 7.53 -14.67 4.76
C PRO A 65 7.60 -13.27 5.40
N GLN A 66 7.91 -12.25 4.62
CA GLN A 66 7.94 -10.86 5.08
C GLN A 66 6.54 -10.35 5.44
N ASP A 67 5.51 -10.74 4.65
CA ASP A 67 4.13 -10.35 4.91
C ASP A 67 3.66 -10.91 6.25
N ILE A 68 3.98 -12.18 6.55
CA ILE A 68 3.67 -12.82 7.84
C ILE A 68 4.26 -12.01 9.00
N PHE A 69 5.50 -11.55 8.84
CA PHE A 69 6.17 -10.77 9.88
C PHE A 69 5.55 -9.38 10.06
N ILE A 70 5.22 -8.69 8.97
CA ILE A 70 4.57 -7.37 9.00
C ILE A 70 3.19 -7.50 9.63
N LEU A 71 2.38 -8.48 9.22
CA LEU A 71 1.03 -8.71 9.73
C LEU A 71 1.03 -8.98 11.25
N LYS A 72 1.97 -9.79 11.75
CA LYS A 72 2.13 -9.99 13.20
C LYS A 72 2.41 -8.68 13.95
N SER A 73 3.10 -7.73 13.32
CA SER A 73 3.38 -6.42 13.90
C SER A 73 2.14 -5.51 13.82
N LEU A 74 1.39 -5.58 12.73
CA LEU A 74 0.15 -4.83 12.50
C LEU A 74 -1.02 -5.32 13.38
N GLY A 75 -0.99 -6.54 13.89
CA GLY A 75 -2.00 -7.06 14.81
C GLY A 75 -2.14 -6.27 16.12
N ARG A 76 -1.25 -5.30 16.37
CA ARG A 76 -1.32 -4.34 17.49
C ARG A 76 -1.80 -2.95 17.05
N ALA A 77 -2.13 -2.76 15.79
CA ALA A 77 -2.64 -1.49 15.29
C ALA A 77 -3.97 -1.17 15.96
N LYS A 78 -4.17 0.10 16.30
CA LYS A 78 -5.42 0.59 16.90
C LYS A 78 -6.41 1.10 15.85
N CYS A 79 -5.97 1.22 14.60
CA CYS A 79 -6.77 1.64 13.47
C CYS A 79 -7.13 0.45 12.58
N PRO A 80 -8.21 0.55 11.79
CA PRO A 80 -8.60 -0.48 10.83
C PRO A 80 -7.49 -0.74 9.82
N VAL A 81 -7.30 -2.02 9.51
CA VAL A 81 -6.36 -2.49 8.48
C VAL A 81 -7.15 -3.10 7.33
N LEU A 82 -6.97 -2.57 6.14
CA LEU A 82 -7.54 -3.10 4.90
C LEU A 82 -6.51 -3.99 4.20
N LEU A 83 -6.93 -5.13 3.69
CA LEU A 83 -6.12 -5.98 2.83
C LEU A 83 -6.40 -5.64 1.36
N ALA A 84 -5.40 -5.22 0.60
CA ALA A 84 -5.50 -5.02 -0.84
C ALA A 84 -4.58 -6.00 -1.57
N ILE A 85 -5.17 -6.96 -2.28
CA ILE A 85 -4.47 -7.94 -3.11
C ILE A 85 -4.44 -7.41 -4.53
N ASN A 86 -3.29 -6.92 -4.96
CA ASN A 86 -3.08 -6.29 -6.26
C ASN A 86 -2.65 -7.28 -7.35
N LYS A 87 -2.67 -6.82 -8.59
CA LYS A 87 -2.30 -7.55 -9.81
C LYS A 87 -3.25 -8.69 -10.13
N CYS A 88 -4.54 -8.54 -9.81
CA CYS A 88 -5.56 -9.53 -10.15
C CYS A 88 -5.78 -9.68 -11.68
N ASP A 89 -5.27 -8.73 -12.48
CA ASP A 89 -5.15 -8.84 -13.93
C ASP A 89 -4.26 -10.00 -14.40
N LEU A 90 -3.37 -10.49 -13.54
CA LEU A 90 -2.49 -11.62 -13.84
C LEU A 90 -3.16 -12.99 -13.60
N LEU A 91 -4.26 -13.07 -12.86
CA LEU A 91 -4.93 -14.34 -12.53
C LEU A 91 -5.30 -15.19 -13.75
N PRO A 92 -5.81 -14.61 -14.87
CA PRO A 92 -6.09 -15.41 -16.08
C PRO A 92 -4.86 -16.09 -16.67
N LYS A 93 -3.66 -15.56 -16.42
CA LYS A 93 -2.38 -16.11 -16.88
C LYS A 93 -1.78 -17.12 -15.89
N HIS A 94 -2.34 -17.21 -14.69
CA HIS A 94 -1.87 -18.04 -13.59
C HIS A 94 -3.02 -18.83 -12.97
N PRO A 95 -3.65 -19.79 -13.72
CA PRO A 95 -4.81 -20.56 -13.26
C PRO A 95 -4.51 -21.41 -12.02
N GLU A 96 -3.23 -21.64 -11.72
CA GLU A 96 -2.78 -22.32 -10.51
C GLU A 96 -2.92 -21.47 -9.23
N ILE A 97 -3.28 -20.19 -9.34
CA ILE A 97 -3.51 -19.31 -8.20
C ILE A 97 -5.02 -19.22 -7.95
N GLU A 98 -5.46 -19.89 -6.91
CA GLU A 98 -6.82 -19.79 -6.38
C GLU A 98 -6.89 -18.57 -5.46
N ILE A 99 -7.51 -17.49 -5.94
CA ILE A 99 -7.53 -16.22 -5.21
C ILE A 99 -8.23 -16.32 -3.86
N ASP A 100 -9.28 -17.12 -3.74
CA ASP A 100 -10.02 -17.30 -2.48
C ASP A 100 -9.13 -18.00 -1.44
N ASN A 101 -8.48 -19.09 -1.83
CA ASN A 101 -7.53 -19.81 -0.97
C ASN A 101 -6.34 -18.92 -0.57
N PHE A 102 -5.86 -18.08 -1.49
CA PHE A 102 -4.82 -17.11 -1.19
C PHE A 102 -5.29 -16.06 -0.19
N THR A 103 -6.50 -15.56 -0.34
CA THR A 103 -7.14 -14.60 0.56
C THR A 103 -7.33 -15.17 1.96
N GLU A 104 -7.87 -16.38 2.07
CA GLU A 104 -8.07 -17.08 3.34
C GLU A 104 -6.76 -17.24 4.14
N ARG A 105 -5.64 -17.50 3.45
CA ARG A 105 -4.32 -17.57 4.10
C ARG A 105 -3.91 -16.25 4.75
N TYR A 106 -4.23 -15.10 4.14
CA TYR A 106 -3.97 -13.80 4.76
C TYR A 106 -4.92 -13.54 5.93
N GLN A 107 -6.21 -13.85 5.76
CA GLN A 107 -7.22 -13.71 6.81
C GLN A 107 -6.94 -14.60 8.03
N SER A 108 -6.31 -15.76 7.83
CA SER A 108 -5.87 -16.60 8.96
C SER A 108 -4.70 -16.01 9.75
N LEU A 109 -3.96 -15.05 9.20
CA LEU A 109 -2.82 -14.41 9.86
C LEU A 109 -3.21 -13.16 10.66
N MET A 110 -4.28 -12.50 10.24
CA MET A 110 -4.74 -11.25 10.84
C MET A 110 -6.21 -11.02 10.49
N ASP A 111 -6.96 -10.46 11.42
CA ASP A 111 -8.31 -9.96 11.18
C ASP A 111 -8.23 -8.61 10.46
N PHE A 112 -8.67 -8.57 9.21
CA PHE A 112 -8.73 -7.35 8.38
C PHE A 112 -10.12 -6.77 8.44
N HIS A 113 -10.22 -5.44 8.49
CA HIS A 113 -11.50 -4.75 8.44
C HIS A 113 -12.27 -5.06 7.15
N GLN A 114 -11.56 -5.08 6.03
CA GLN A 114 -12.09 -5.45 4.71
C GLN A 114 -10.97 -5.92 3.78
N THR A 115 -11.33 -6.75 2.78
CA THR A 115 -10.40 -7.27 1.77
C THR A 115 -10.83 -6.85 0.38
N PHE A 116 -9.87 -6.42 -0.43
CA PHE A 116 -10.07 -5.97 -1.81
C PHE A 116 -9.15 -6.72 -2.76
N HIS A 117 -9.71 -7.25 -3.82
CA HIS A 117 -8.98 -7.78 -4.97
C HIS A 117 -8.93 -6.69 -6.03
N ILE A 118 -7.76 -6.14 -6.28
CA ILE A 118 -7.59 -4.98 -7.17
C ILE A 118 -6.62 -5.27 -8.32
N SER A 119 -6.74 -4.48 -9.37
CA SER A 119 -5.68 -4.26 -10.33
C SER A 119 -5.43 -2.76 -10.46
N ALA A 120 -4.33 -2.30 -9.90
CA ALA A 120 -3.92 -0.92 -10.04
C ALA A 120 -3.57 -0.56 -11.50
N LEU A 121 -3.14 -1.55 -12.30
CA LEU A 121 -2.84 -1.36 -13.72
C LEU A 121 -4.09 -1.08 -14.54
N GLU A 122 -5.18 -1.80 -14.26
CA GLU A 122 -6.46 -1.71 -14.98
C GLU A 122 -7.49 -0.82 -14.25
N ASN A 123 -7.10 -0.18 -13.17
CA ASN A 123 -7.97 0.60 -12.27
C ASN A 123 -9.22 -0.21 -11.79
N ARG A 124 -9.07 -1.54 -11.63
CA ARG A 124 -10.17 -2.41 -11.21
C ARG A 124 -10.27 -2.43 -9.69
N ASN A 125 -11.46 -2.17 -9.14
CA ASN A 125 -11.79 -2.12 -7.71
C ASN A 125 -10.96 -1.11 -6.89
N VAL A 126 -10.24 -0.18 -7.53
CA VAL A 126 -9.47 0.87 -6.84
C VAL A 126 -10.42 1.89 -6.22
N ASP A 127 -11.51 2.24 -6.92
CA ASP A 127 -12.49 3.19 -6.40
C ASP A 127 -13.22 2.63 -5.17
N ALA A 128 -13.59 1.34 -5.16
CA ALA A 128 -14.19 0.69 -4.00
C ALA A 128 -13.25 0.68 -2.77
N LEU A 129 -11.95 0.47 -2.99
CA LEU A 129 -10.94 0.61 -1.93
C LEU A 129 -10.90 2.04 -1.40
N LEU A 130 -10.90 3.05 -2.27
CA LEU A 130 -10.89 4.46 -1.88
C LEU A 130 -12.14 4.85 -1.11
N GLU A 131 -13.32 4.42 -1.54
CA GLU A 131 -14.59 4.66 -0.84
C GLU A 131 -14.57 4.06 0.57
N SER A 132 -14.05 2.84 0.72
CA SER A 132 -13.89 2.22 2.02
C SER A 132 -12.92 3.01 2.92
N VAL A 133 -11.80 3.50 2.36
CA VAL A 133 -10.89 4.38 3.11
C VAL A 133 -11.60 5.63 3.58
N VAL A 134 -12.31 6.33 2.69
CA VAL A 134 -13.06 7.57 3.03
C VAL A 134 -14.07 7.31 4.15
N GLY A 135 -14.79 6.19 4.09
CA GLY A 135 -15.77 5.82 5.13
C GLY A 135 -15.17 5.53 6.50
N LEU A 136 -13.86 5.30 6.57
CA LEU A 136 -13.11 5.03 7.81
C LEU A 136 -12.34 6.25 8.34
N LEU A 137 -12.22 7.32 7.54
CA LEU A 137 -11.53 8.53 7.98
C LEU A 137 -12.38 9.30 8.98
N PRO A 138 -11.76 9.89 10.02
CA PRO A 138 -12.48 10.77 10.94
C PRO A 138 -12.85 12.10 10.25
N GLU A 139 -13.91 12.74 10.74
CA GLU A 139 -14.21 14.12 10.35
C GLU A 139 -13.13 15.07 10.87
N GLY A 140 -12.72 15.99 10.00
CA GLY A 140 -11.65 16.94 10.33
C GLY A 140 -11.47 18.03 9.28
N PRO A 141 -10.62 19.02 9.56
CA PRO A 141 -10.30 20.05 8.58
C PRO A 141 -9.40 19.48 7.47
N MET A 142 -9.41 20.14 6.32
CA MET A 142 -8.39 19.89 5.29
C MET A 142 -7.03 20.36 5.80
N TYR A 143 -6.03 19.48 5.71
CA TYR A 143 -4.66 19.77 6.14
C TYR A 143 -3.83 20.46 5.06
N TYR A 144 -4.19 20.24 3.80
CA TYR A 144 -3.48 20.81 2.63
C TYR A 144 -4.45 21.53 1.71
N PRO A 145 -3.98 22.54 0.94
CA PRO A 145 -4.76 23.16 -0.12
C PRO A 145 -5.30 22.13 -1.12
N GLN A 146 -6.44 22.40 -1.74
CA GLN A 146 -7.12 21.44 -2.64
C GLN A 146 -6.34 21.07 -3.91
N ASP A 147 -5.40 21.90 -4.32
CA ASP A 147 -4.52 21.70 -5.48
C ASP A 147 -3.24 20.95 -5.15
N THR A 148 -2.96 20.73 -3.86
CA THR A 148 -1.75 20.02 -3.42
C THR A 148 -1.89 18.53 -3.64
N VAL A 149 -0.94 17.92 -4.36
CA VAL A 149 -0.88 16.47 -4.63
C VAL A 149 0.24 15.77 -3.87
N THR A 150 1.24 16.51 -3.41
CA THR A 150 2.38 16.00 -2.63
C THR A 150 3.12 17.16 -1.97
N ASP A 151 3.93 16.87 -0.97
CA ASP A 151 4.85 17.81 -0.31
C ASP A 151 6.27 17.79 -0.90
N LEU A 152 6.48 16.99 -1.95
CA LEU A 152 7.80 16.88 -2.60
C LEU A 152 8.09 18.08 -3.51
N PRO A 153 9.36 18.54 -3.60
CA PRO A 153 9.77 19.56 -4.56
C PRO A 153 9.47 19.17 -6.00
N GLU A 154 9.11 20.14 -6.84
CA GLU A 154 8.78 19.88 -8.26
C GLU A 154 9.93 19.20 -9.02
N GLU A 155 11.17 19.56 -8.72
CA GLU A 155 12.35 18.94 -9.33
C GLU A 155 12.44 17.44 -9.06
N PHE A 156 12.02 17.02 -7.85
CA PHE A 156 11.99 15.61 -7.51
C PHE A 156 10.92 14.88 -8.32
N ILE A 157 9.72 15.47 -8.44
CA ILE A 157 8.61 14.89 -9.20
C ILE A 157 9.01 14.74 -10.67
N LEU A 158 9.60 15.78 -11.26
CA LEU A 158 10.07 15.76 -12.63
C LEU A 158 11.13 14.67 -12.86
N ALA A 159 12.10 14.54 -11.94
CA ALA A 159 13.13 13.52 -12.01
C ALA A 159 12.52 12.09 -11.96
N GLU A 160 11.50 11.87 -11.11
CA GLU A 160 10.80 10.58 -11.05
C GLU A 160 9.99 10.29 -12.32
N MET A 161 9.32 11.28 -12.90
CA MET A 161 8.58 11.14 -14.16
C MET A 161 9.52 10.78 -15.32
N VAL A 162 10.68 11.44 -15.39
CA VAL A 162 11.72 11.12 -16.40
C VAL A 162 12.23 9.68 -16.20
N ARG A 163 12.51 9.30 -14.95
CA ARG A 163 12.98 7.95 -14.61
C ARG A 163 11.94 6.88 -14.98
N GLU A 164 10.66 7.14 -14.73
CA GLU A 164 9.57 6.25 -15.13
C GLU A 164 9.56 6.04 -16.64
N LYS A 165 9.58 7.14 -17.42
CA LYS A 165 9.57 7.07 -18.88
C LYS A 165 10.80 6.35 -19.44
N LEU A 166 11.99 6.65 -18.93
CA LEU A 166 13.22 5.95 -19.32
C LEU A 166 13.11 4.45 -19.02
N THR A 167 12.58 4.10 -17.86
CA THR A 167 12.39 2.69 -17.47
C THR A 167 11.40 1.96 -18.39
N MET A 168 10.30 2.62 -18.79
CA MET A 168 9.34 2.06 -19.74
C MET A 168 9.96 1.86 -21.13
N LEU A 169 10.78 2.82 -21.57
CA LEU A 169 11.43 2.77 -22.90
C LEU A 169 12.58 1.76 -22.97
N THR A 170 13.27 1.54 -21.87
CA THR A 170 14.42 0.61 -21.82
C THR A 170 14.03 -0.83 -21.46
N GLN A 171 12.75 -1.10 -21.21
CA GLN A 171 12.21 -2.43 -20.85
C GLN A 171 12.92 -3.09 -19.64
N GLN A 172 13.48 -2.32 -18.75
CA GLN A 172 14.12 -2.81 -17.52
C GLN A 172 13.16 -2.84 -16.33
#